data_21b4f444d9490bad16474f7a4b0b895c
#
_entry.id   21b4f444d9490bad16474f7a4b0b895c
#
_cell.length_a   1.000
_cell.length_b   1.000
_cell.length_c   1.000
_cell.angle_alpha   90.00
_cell.angle_beta   90.00
_cell.angle_gamma   90.00
#
_symmetry.space_group_name_H-M   'P 1'
#
loop_
_entity.id
_entity.type
_entity.pdbx_description
1 polymer ?
#
loop_
_entity_poly.entity_id
_entity_poly.type
_entity_poly.pdbx_seq_one_letter_code
_entity_poly.pdbx_strand_id
1 'polypeptide(L)'
;MKTFSAKGHEVQRDWLVIDATDLILGRVASEVALRLRGKHKPEFTPHVDTGDFIVVINAGKLRVTGTKATEKTYYRHSGYPGGIYETNFLKMQQRFPGRALEKAVKGMLPKGPLGYAMIKKLKVYAEGSHPHAAQQPKALVL
;
A
#
# COMPACT_ATOMS: atom_id res chain seq x y z
N MET A 1 26.96 -5.00 25.44
CA MET A 1 25.51 -4.82 25.11
C MET A 1 25.28 -5.28 23.68
N LYS A 2 24.29 -6.12 23.47
CA LYS A 2 23.94 -6.60 22.12
C LYS A 2 22.66 -5.94 21.65
N THR A 3 22.66 -5.45 20.42
CA THR A 3 21.47 -4.90 19.79
C THR A 3 20.53 -6.03 19.37
N PHE A 4 19.23 -5.88 19.61
CA PHE A 4 18.23 -6.84 19.16
C PHE A 4 18.16 -6.87 17.62
N SER A 5 18.11 -8.05 17.05
CA SER A 5 17.89 -8.27 15.63
C SER A 5 16.79 -9.32 15.45
N ALA A 6 15.71 -8.94 14.76
CA ALA A 6 14.59 -9.83 14.54
C ALA A 6 14.99 -11.01 13.63
N LYS A 7 14.39 -12.17 13.88
CA LYS A 7 14.54 -13.35 13.02
C LYS A 7 13.24 -13.54 12.24
N GLY A 8 13.36 -13.72 10.93
CA GLY A 8 12.19 -13.76 10.04
C GLY A 8 11.14 -14.82 10.38
N HIS A 9 11.57 -15.94 10.94
CA HIS A 9 10.67 -17.03 11.35
C HIS A 9 9.97 -16.82 12.70
N GLU A 10 10.47 -15.89 13.52
CA GLU A 10 9.90 -15.54 14.83
C GLU A 10 8.95 -14.34 14.78
N VAL A 11 8.93 -13.61 13.66
CA VAL A 11 8.10 -12.41 13.49
C VAL A 11 6.62 -12.79 13.44
N GLN A 12 5.83 -12.18 14.32
CA GLN A 12 4.37 -12.29 14.29
C GLN A 12 3.79 -11.17 13.41
N ARG A 13 2.93 -11.55 12.48
CA ARG A 13 2.26 -10.61 11.56
C ARG A 13 0.76 -10.64 11.80
N ASP A 14 0.23 -9.46 12.10
CA ASP A 14 -1.22 -9.29 12.24
C ASP A 14 -1.86 -8.97 10.87
N TRP A 15 -3.15 -9.22 10.77
CA TRP A 15 -3.96 -8.78 9.65
C TRP A 15 -4.78 -7.55 10.06
N LEU A 16 -4.67 -6.49 9.28
CA LEU A 16 -5.36 -5.22 9.51
C LEU A 16 -6.24 -4.89 8.31
N VAL A 17 -7.41 -4.32 8.57
CA VAL A 17 -8.30 -3.81 7.53
C VAL A 17 -8.48 -2.31 7.70
N ILE A 18 -8.37 -1.57 6.61
CA ILE A 18 -8.53 -0.11 6.54
C ILE A 18 -9.69 0.19 5.58
N ASP A 19 -10.65 0.98 6.05
CA ASP A 19 -11.67 1.55 5.17
C ASP A 19 -11.15 2.87 4.62
N ALA A 20 -10.99 2.93 3.29
CA ALA A 20 -10.45 4.07 2.58
C ALA A 20 -11.49 5.10 2.15
N THR A 21 -12.76 4.95 2.56
CA THR A 21 -13.83 5.87 2.17
C THR A 21 -13.50 7.31 2.57
N ASP A 22 -13.52 8.22 1.59
CA ASP A 22 -13.24 9.66 1.75
C ASP A 22 -11.87 10.03 2.32
N LEU A 23 -10.97 9.07 2.44
CA LEU A 23 -9.61 9.35 2.91
C LEU A 23 -8.72 9.88 1.77
N ILE A 24 -7.72 10.65 2.14
CA ILE A 24 -6.75 11.22 1.19
C ILE A 24 -5.69 10.18 0.85
N LEU A 25 -5.51 9.94 -0.43
CA LEU A 25 -4.61 8.91 -0.98
C LEU A 25 -3.20 8.91 -0.35
N GLY A 26 -2.55 10.07 -0.32
CA GLY A 26 -1.17 10.17 0.18
C GLY A 26 -1.03 9.85 1.66
N ARG A 27 -2.00 10.27 2.47
CA ARG A 27 -2.01 10.01 3.92
C ARG A 27 -2.24 8.53 4.24
N VAL A 28 -3.19 7.90 3.54
CA VAL A 28 -3.41 6.46 3.64
C VAL A 28 -2.16 5.69 3.21
N ALA A 29 -1.56 6.08 2.08
CA ALA A 29 -0.38 5.40 1.56
C ALA A 29 0.81 5.46 2.52
N SER A 30 1.05 6.59 3.18
CA SER A 30 2.15 6.72 4.14
C SER A 30 1.96 5.85 5.38
N GLU A 31 0.75 5.79 5.92
CA GLU A 31 0.45 4.94 7.07
C GLU A 31 0.54 3.44 6.71
N VAL A 32 0.00 3.08 5.55
CA VAL A 32 0.10 1.71 5.02
C VAL A 32 1.56 1.29 4.84
N ALA A 33 2.38 2.16 4.24
CA ALA A 33 3.80 1.87 4.01
C ALA A 33 4.57 1.69 5.33
N LEU A 34 4.28 2.52 6.33
CA LEU A 34 4.87 2.41 7.66
C LEU A 34 4.56 1.06 8.30
N ARG A 35 3.31 0.61 8.21
CA ARG A 35 2.85 -0.67 8.76
C ARG A 35 3.37 -1.87 7.98
N LEU A 36 3.43 -1.80 6.67
CA LEU A 36 4.00 -2.86 5.84
C LEU A 36 5.49 -3.08 6.11
N ARG A 37 6.22 -2.00 6.40
CA ARG A 37 7.63 -2.09 6.75
C ARG A 37 7.88 -2.54 8.18
N GLY A 38 6.90 -2.35 9.07
CA GLY A 38 7.01 -2.73 10.47
C GLY A 38 7.62 -1.68 11.39
N LYS A 39 7.74 -0.43 10.94
CA LYS A 39 8.30 0.67 11.74
C LYS A 39 7.49 1.03 12.99
N HIS A 40 6.24 0.60 13.06
CA HIS A 40 5.38 0.80 14.23
C HIS A 40 5.71 -0.19 15.38
N LYS A 41 6.51 -1.21 15.12
CA LYS A 41 6.87 -2.24 16.09
C LYS A 41 8.23 -1.94 16.74
N PRO A 42 8.40 -2.20 18.05
CA PRO A 42 9.69 -2.03 18.70
C PRO A 42 10.76 -3.00 18.20
N GLU A 43 10.35 -4.14 17.65
CA GLU A 43 11.22 -5.18 17.08
C GLU A 43 11.67 -4.88 15.63
N PHE A 44 11.40 -3.68 15.11
CA PHE A 44 11.77 -3.30 13.76
C PHE A 44 13.25 -3.53 13.49
N THR A 45 13.54 -4.29 12.44
CA THR A 45 14.92 -4.54 11.97
C THR A 45 14.97 -4.25 10.46
N PRO A 46 15.88 -3.37 10.01
CA PRO A 46 15.87 -2.90 8.61
C PRO A 46 16.02 -4.00 7.55
N HIS A 47 16.75 -5.07 7.85
CA HIS A 47 17.01 -6.16 6.89
C HIS A 47 16.00 -7.31 6.98
N VAL A 48 15.03 -7.23 7.88
CA VAL A 48 13.98 -8.24 8.07
C VAL A 48 12.61 -7.62 7.85
N ASP A 49 11.72 -8.34 7.17
CA ASP A 49 10.34 -7.93 6.99
C ASP A 49 9.53 -8.22 8.27
N THR A 50 9.37 -7.20 9.11
CA THR A 50 8.64 -7.26 10.38
C THR A 50 7.21 -6.72 10.29
N GLY A 51 6.78 -6.26 9.11
CA GLY A 51 5.48 -5.63 8.91
C GLY A 51 4.29 -6.59 8.91
N ASP A 52 3.10 -6.01 8.95
CA ASP A 52 1.83 -6.72 8.99
C ASP A 52 1.20 -6.85 7.60
N PHE A 53 0.19 -7.72 7.49
CA PHE A 53 -0.67 -7.79 6.31
C PHE A 53 -1.75 -6.70 6.40
N ILE A 54 -1.98 -5.99 5.31
CA ILE A 54 -2.96 -4.90 5.26
C ILE A 54 -3.94 -5.15 4.13
N VAL A 55 -5.22 -5.08 4.47
CA VAL A 55 -6.34 -5.11 3.54
C VAL A 55 -6.96 -3.72 3.50
N VAL A 56 -7.02 -3.13 2.33
CA VAL A 56 -7.69 -1.84 2.12
C VAL A 56 -8.97 -2.08 1.34
N ILE A 57 -10.08 -1.65 1.91
CA ILE A 57 -11.41 -1.73 1.28
C ILE A 57 -11.88 -0.33 0.85
N ASN A 58 -12.86 -0.29 -0.05
CA ASN A 58 -13.40 0.96 -0.61
C ASN A 58 -12.33 1.85 -1.29
N ALA A 59 -11.31 1.25 -1.88
CA ALA A 59 -10.24 1.99 -2.55
C ALA A 59 -10.74 2.85 -3.72
N GLY A 60 -11.88 2.50 -4.31
CA GLY A 60 -12.55 3.32 -5.33
C GLY A 60 -13.06 4.67 -4.82
N LYS A 61 -13.22 4.82 -3.51
CA LYS A 61 -13.70 6.05 -2.86
C LYS A 61 -12.58 6.94 -2.30
N LEU A 62 -11.32 6.60 -2.53
CA LEU A 62 -10.18 7.45 -2.20
C LEU A 62 -10.24 8.75 -2.98
N ARG A 63 -9.81 9.83 -2.34
CA ARG A 63 -9.74 11.15 -2.96
C ARG A 63 -8.35 11.75 -2.88
N VAL A 64 -8.12 12.76 -3.69
CA VAL A 64 -6.91 13.59 -3.68
C VAL A 64 -7.31 15.05 -3.49
N THR A 65 -6.38 15.87 -3.00
CA THR A 65 -6.62 17.31 -2.74
C THR A 65 -6.15 18.18 -3.90
N GLY A 66 -6.67 19.40 -3.97
CA GLY A 66 -6.31 20.37 -4.99
C GLY A 66 -6.70 19.90 -6.40
N THR A 67 -5.88 20.25 -7.37
CA THR A 67 -6.08 19.93 -8.79
C THR A 67 -5.55 18.55 -9.19
N LYS A 68 -5.06 17.75 -8.25
CA LYS A 68 -4.41 16.46 -8.52
C LYS A 68 -5.31 15.44 -9.23
N ALA A 69 -6.63 15.56 -9.05
CA ALA A 69 -7.57 14.66 -9.71
C ALA A 69 -7.41 14.66 -11.24
N THR A 70 -7.15 15.83 -11.82
CA THR A 70 -6.98 16.02 -13.26
C THR A 70 -5.53 16.16 -13.69
N GLU A 71 -4.67 16.75 -12.84
CA GLU A 71 -3.28 17.09 -13.19
C GLU A 71 -2.27 15.99 -12.82
N LYS A 72 -2.55 15.19 -11.79
CA LYS A 72 -1.63 14.10 -11.45
C LYS A 72 -1.60 13.06 -12.55
N THR A 73 -0.46 12.93 -13.21
CA THR A 73 -0.28 12.03 -14.35
C THR A 73 0.52 10.79 -13.96
N TYR A 74 0.04 9.64 -14.38
CA TYR A 74 0.71 8.36 -14.26
C TYR A 74 1.23 7.92 -15.62
N TYR A 75 2.51 7.56 -15.70
CA TYR A 75 3.19 7.19 -16.93
C TYR A 75 3.46 5.69 -16.98
N ARG A 76 3.34 5.13 -18.18
CA ARG A 76 3.69 3.75 -18.49
C ARG A 76 4.40 3.71 -19.83
N HIS A 77 5.43 2.91 -19.97
CA HIS A 77 6.15 2.73 -21.23
C HIS A 77 6.00 1.29 -21.74
N SER A 78 5.75 1.12 -23.05
CA SER A 78 5.58 -0.18 -23.68
C SER A 78 6.89 -0.92 -23.96
N GLY A 79 8.04 -0.22 -23.87
CA GLY A 79 9.35 -0.74 -24.28
C GLY A 79 9.73 -0.46 -25.74
N TYR A 80 8.81 0.09 -26.54
CA TYR A 80 9.08 0.48 -27.93
C TYR A 80 9.34 1.98 -28.06
N PRO A 81 10.10 2.44 -29.08
CA PRO A 81 10.32 3.87 -29.31
C PRO A 81 8.99 4.64 -29.42
N GLY A 82 8.86 5.75 -28.66
CA GLY A 82 7.62 6.54 -28.61
C GLY A 82 6.45 5.89 -27.87
N GLY A 83 6.67 4.76 -27.20
CA GLY A 83 5.63 3.99 -26.54
C GLY A 83 5.32 4.45 -25.10
N ILE A 84 5.21 5.75 -24.85
CA ILE A 84 4.82 6.29 -23.56
C ILE A 84 3.30 6.50 -23.49
N TYR A 85 2.68 6.04 -22.39
CA TYR A 85 1.26 6.19 -22.13
C TYR A 85 1.06 7.02 -20.88
N GLU A 86 0.11 7.94 -20.94
CA GLU A 86 -0.26 8.83 -19.85
C GLU A 86 -1.70 8.61 -19.43
N THR A 87 -1.95 8.67 -18.13
CA THR A 87 -3.31 8.68 -17.58
C THR A 87 -3.35 9.52 -16.33
N ASN A 88 -4.45 10.23 -16.08
CA ASN A 88 -4.62 11.00 -14.86
C ASN A 88 -5.24 10.17 -13.74
N PHE A 89 -5.32 10.73 -12.54
CA PHE A 89 -5.88 10.04 -11.38
C PHE A 89 -7.34 9.62 -11.59
N LEU A 90 -8.19 10.47 -12.15
CA LEU A 90 -9.61 10.15 -12.39
C LEU A 90 -9.77 8.94 -13.30
N LYS A 91 -9.06 8.91 -14.42
CA LYS A 91 -9.11 7.80 -15.37
C LYS A 91 -8.55 6.51 -14.75
N MET A 92 -7.45 6.63 -13.97
CA MET A 92 -6.87 5.50 -13.25
C MET A 92 -7.87 4.90 -12.26
N GLN A 93 -8.56 5.75 -11.50
CA GLN A 93 -9.53 5.34 -10.49
C GLN A 93 -10.78 4.69 -11.11
N GLN A 94 -11.22 5.18 -12.28
CA GLN A 94 -12.36 4.61 -13.01
C GLN A 94 -12.05 3.22 -13.58
N ARG A 95 -10.86 3.06 -14.18
CA ARG A 95 -10.48 1.80 -14.86
C ARG A 95 -9.96 0.74 -13.90
N PHE A 96 -9.12 1.15 -12.96
CA PHE A 96 -8.43 0.24 -12.04
C PHE A 96 -8.46 0.82 -10.62
N PRO A 97 -9.60 0.75 -9.92
CA PRO A 97 -9.71 1.22 -8.54
C PRO A 97 -8.68 0.53 -7.65
N GLY A 98 -7.93 1.30 -6.88
CA GLY A 98 -6.88 0.79 -6.00
C GLY A 98 -5.47 0.80 -6.59
N ARG A 99 -5.31 0.84 -7.91
CA ARG A 99 -3.97 0.87 -8.52
C ARG A 99 -3.19 2.14 -8.17
N ALA A 100 -3.88 3.28 -8.02
CA ALA A 100 -3.27 4.53 -7.58
C ALA A 100 -2.68 4.39 -6.16
N LEU A 101 -3.40 3.75 -5.25
CA LEU A 101 -2.92 3.46 -3.90
C LEU A 101 -1.72 2.50 -3.91
N GLU A 102 -1.79 1.44 -4.67
CA GLU A 102 -0.68 0.48 -4.79
C GLU A 102 0.59 1.16 -5.31
N LYS A 103 0.47 2.03 -6.31
CA LYS A 103 1.61 2.81 -6.82
C LYS A 103 2.18 3.76 -5.79
N ALA A 104 1.31 4.45 -5.04
CA ALA A 104 1.74 5.38 -4.00
C ALA A 104 2.50 4.63 -2.87
N VAL A 105 1.98 3.52 -2.40
CA VAL A 105 2.63 2.69 -1.36
C VAL A 105 3.95 2.11 -1.87
N LYS A 106 3.97 1.59 -3.09
CA LYS A 106 5.20 1.05 -3.71
C LYS A 106 6.30 2.11 -3.80
N GLY A 107 5.94 3.35 -4.12
CA GLY A 107 6.88 4.47 -4.14
C GLY A 107 7.46 4.84 -2.77
N MET A 108 6.73 4.54 -1.69
CA MET A 108 7.13 4.82 -0.31
C MET A 108 7.90 3.66 0.35
N LEU A 109 7.83 2.46 -0.21
CA LEU A 109 8.57 1.30 0.28
C LEU A 109 10.00 1.27 -0.29
N PRO A 110 10.95 0.59 0.38
CA PRO A 110 12.30 0.41 -0.14
C PRO A 110 12.30 -0.24 -1.53
N LYS A 111 13.29 0.08 -2.33
CA LYS A 111 13.56 -0.58 -3.61
C LYS A 111 14.42 -1.81 -3.37
N GLY A 112 14.12 -2.89 -4.07
CA GLY A 112 14.87 -4.13 -3.97
C GLY A 112 14.02 -5.34 -3.53
N PRO A 113 14.62 -6.53 -3.37
CA PRO A 113 13.88 -7.77 -3.07
C PRO A 113 13.02 -7.70 -1.81
N LEU A 114 13.54 -7.10 -0.73
CA LEU A 114 12.80 -6.97 0.53
C LEU A 114 11.58 -6.05 0.38
N GLY A 115 11.72 -4.90 -0.28
CA GLY A 115 10.62 -3.99 -0.56
C GLY A 115 9.55 -4.61 -1.44
N TYR A 116 9.94 -5.40 -2.43
CA TYR A 116 8.99 -6.14 -3.28
C TYR A 116 8.26 -7.25 -2.53
N ALA A 117 8.88 -7.86 -1.54
CA ALA A 117 8.20 -8.79 -0.64
C ALA A 117 7.19 -8.06 0.28
N MET A 118 7.53 -6.86 0.76
CA MET A 118 6.64 -6.05 1.59
C MET A 118 5.36 -5.67 0.87
N ILE A 119 5.44 -5.22 -0.39
CA ILE A 119 4.26 -4.80 -1.15
C ILE A 119 3.28 -5.95 -1.40
N LYS A 120 3.73 -7.19 -1.43
CA LYS A 120 2.86 -8.36 -1.60
C LYS A 120 1.91 -8.59 -0.42
N LYS A 121 2.20 -8.03 0.74
CA LYS A 121 1.33 -8.09 1.92
C LYS A 121 0.19 -7.08 1.87
N LEU A 122 0.21 -6.15 0.93
CA LEU A 122 -0.89 -5.22 0.68
C LEU A 122 -1.93 -5.87 -0.23
N LYS A 123 -3.19 -5.85 0.20
CA LYS A 123 -4.35 -6.31 -0.55
C LYS A 123 -5.33 -5.15 -0.68
N VAL A 124 -5.60 -4.72 -1.89
CA VAL A 124 -6.47 -3.56 -2.17
C VAL A 124 -7.72 -4.00 -2.91
N TYR A 125 -8.88 -3.60 -2.42
CA TYR A 125 -10.18 -3.89 -3.00
C TYR A 125 -10.96 -2.61 -3.25
N ALA A 126 -11.61 -2.56 -4.41
CA ALA A 126 -12.39 -1.38 -4.84
C ALA A 126 -13.63 -1.15 -3.98
N GLU A 127 -14.25 -2.23 -3.54
CA GLU A 127 -15.51 -2.24 -2.78
C GLU A 127 -15.28 -2.56 -1.30
N GLY A 128 -16.38 -2.62 -0.53
CA GLY A 128 -16.33 -2.86 0.91
C GLY A 128 -16.19 -4.34 1.31
N SER A 129 -16.16 -5.26 0.36
CA SER A 129 -16.01 -6.69 0.61
C SER A 129 -14.60 -7.17 0.33
N HIS A 130 -14.11 -8.13 1.11
CA HIS A 130 -12.80 -8.76 0.92
C HIS A 130 -12.88 -10.26 1.22
N PRO A 131 -12.06 -11.10 0.57
CA PRO A 131 -12.08 -12.56 0.78
C PRO A 131 -11.23 -13.02 1.98
N HIS A 132 -10.86 -12.14 2.89
CA HIS A 132 -9.93 -12.42 4.00
C HIS A 132 -10.63 -12.63 5.35
N ALA A 133 -11.90 -13.06 5.36
CA ALA A 133 -12.64 -13.35 6.59
C ALA A 133 -11.97 -14.44 7.46
N ALA A 134 -11.34 -15.41 6.83
CA ALA A 134 -10.64 -16.48 7.53
C ALA A 134 -9.46 -16.00 8.37
N GLN A 135 -8.80 -14.95 7.94
CA GLN A 135 -7.67 -14.31 8.63
C GLN A 135 -8.11 -13.39 9.79
N GLN A 136 -9.41 -13.09 9.91
CA GLN A 136 -9.98 -12.23 10.94
C GLN A 136 -9.23 -10.89 11.08
N PRO A 137 -9.17 -10.06 10.02
CA PRO A 137 -8.43 -8.82 10.08
C PRO A 137 -9.04 -7.85 11.08
N LYS A 138 -8.20 -7.20 11.87
CA LYS A 138 -8.59 -6.19 12.85
C LYS A 138 -8.78 -4.84 12.17
N ALA A 139 -9.83 -4.12 12.53
CA ALA A 139 -10.06 -2.77 12.00
C ALA A 139 -8.98 -1.80 12.49
N LEU A 140 -8.42 -1.03 11.56
CA LEU A 140 -7.49 0.06 11.84
C LEU A 140 -8.12 1.37 11.37
N VAL A 141 -8.32 2.30 12.29
CA VAL A 141 -8.83 3.65 12.00
C VAL A 141 -7.65 4.60 11.84
N LEU A 142 -7.65 5.35 10.75
CA LEU A 142 -6.63 6.35 10.43
C LEU A 142 -7.10 7.77 10.71
#